data_f3ae7ddcb2361777325e6b706929e191
#
_entry.id   f3ae7ddcb2361777325e6b706929e191
#
_cell.length_a   1.000
_cell.length_b   1.000
_cell.length_c   1.000
_cell.angle_alpha   90.00
_cell.angle_beta   90.00
_cell.angle_gamma   90.00
#
_symmetry.space_group_name_H-M   'P 1'
#
loop_
_entity.id
_entity.type
_entity.pdbx_description
1 polymer ?
#
loop_
_entity_poly.entity_id
_entity_poly.type
_entity_poly.pdbx_seq_one_letter_code
_entity_poly.pdbx_strand_id
1 'polypeptide(L)'
;MTTHLALAARVISEGFLPAKSALLQGPRERVGGPVPADRVSGMLMGLAIGDALGNTSEGLTAAEREARHGEIRDYLPNEHANGRRVGLPSDDSQLAFWTLESLLERGEL
;
A
#
# COMPACT_ATOMS: atom_id res chain seq x y z
N MET A 1 -0.43 26.29 11.11
CA MET A 1 -0.28 24.87 10.77
C MET A 1 -1.64 24.20 10.87
N THR A 2 -2.17 23.73 9.76
CA THR A 2 -3.45 22.96 9.77
C THR A 2 -3.13 21.57 10.30
N THR A 3 -3.73 21.17 11.42
CA THR A 3 -3.49 19.84 11.97
C THR A 3 -4.04 18.79 11.02
N HIS A 4 -3.42 17.60 10.97
CA HIS A 4 -3.90 16.47 10.16
C HIS A 4 -5.37 16.13 10.43
N LEU A 5 -5.86 16.38 11.66
CA LEU A 5 -7.26 16.22 12.03
C LEU A 5 -8.17 17.23 11.33
N ALA A 6 -7.74 18.47 11.19
CA ALA A 6 -8.51 19.49 10.48
C ALA A 6 -8.59 19.22 8.98
N LEU A 7 -7.49 18.70 8.38
CA LEU A 7 -7.49 18.25 7.00
C LEU A 7 -8.42 17.05 6.78
N ALA A 8 -8.35 16.05 7.63
CA ALA A 8 -9.24 14.88 7.56
C ALA A 8 -10.72 15.28 7.70
N ALA A 9 -11.05 16.16 8.65
CA ALA A 9 -12.41 16.67 8.83
C ALA A 9 -12.91 17.40 7.58
N ARG A 10 -12.06 18.20 6.95
CA ARG A 10 -12.37 18.92 5.71
C ARG A 10 -12.63 17.95 4.56
N VAL A 11 -11.75 16.98 4.32
CA VAL A 11 -11.88 15.98 3.23
C VAL A 11 -13.16 15.14 3.39
N ILE A 12 -13.56 14.84 4.64
CA ILE A 12 -14.83 14.16 4.94
C ILE A 12 -16.02 15.08 4.66
N SER A 13 -15.98 16.34 5.11
CA SER A 13 -17.09 17.28 4.92
C SER A 13 -17.30 17.66 3.46
N GLU A 14 -16.26 17.65 2.65
CA GLU A 14 -16.30 17.88 1.21
C GLU A 14 -16.71 16.63 0.40
N GLY A 15 -16.96 15.50 1.06
CA GLY A 15 -17.47 14.27 0.43
C GLY A 15 -16.43 13.43 -0.31
N PHE A 16 -15.14 13.76 -0.19
CA PHE A 16 -14.05 12.98 -0.79
C PHE A 16 -13.81 11.62 -0.11
N LEU A 17 -14.19 11.50 1.16
CA LEU A 17 -14.12 10.25 1.90
C LEU A 17 -15.46 9.90 2.55
N PRO A 18 -15.86 8.61 2.57
CA PRO A 18 -17.09 8.20 3.22
C PRO A 18 -16.97 8.37 4.74
N ALA A 19 -17.77 9.28 5.30
CA ALA A 19 -17.78 9.61 6.74
C ALA A 19 -18.06 8.39 7.66
N LYS A 20 -18.64 7.32 7.10
CA LYS A 20 -18.98 6.09 7.84
C LYS A 20 -17.90 5.00 7.78
N SER A 21 -16.73 5.28 7.23
CA SER A 21 -15.63 4.30 7.22
C SER A 21 -15.19 3.99 8.67
N ALA A 22 -15.20 2.73 9.03
CA ALA A 22 -14.71 2.27 10.35
C ALA A 22 -13.27 2.70 10.64
N LEU A 23 -12.46 2.86 9.59
CA LEU A 23 -11.08 3.37 9.68
C LEU A 23 -11.01 4.82 10.19
N LEU A 24 -12.09 5.61 9.98
CA LEU A 24 -12.14 7.02 10.37
C LEU A 24 -12.84 7.24 11.72
N GLN A 25 -13.60 6.26 12.22
CA GLN A 25 -14.45 6.38 13.41
C GLN A 25 -13.90 5.68 14.65
N GLY A 26 -12.90 4.81 14.52
CA GLY A 26 -12.33 4.10 15.65
C GLY A 26 -11.33 4.94 16.45
N PRO A 27 -11.25 4.74 17.79
CA PRO A 27 -10.13 5.27 18.54
C PRO A 27 -8.84 4.70 17.95
N ARG A 28 -7.92 5.58 17.58
CA ARG A 28 -6.59 5.16 17.16
C ARG A 28 -5.83 4.73 18.41
N GLU A 29 -5.88 3.44 18.74
CA GLU A 29 -4.99 2.91 19.76
C GLU A 29 -3.55 3.11 19.26
N ARG A 30 -2.78 3.90 20.01
CA ARG A 30 -1.35 3.94 19.80
C ARG A 30 -0.80 2.57 20.16
N VAL A 31 -0.13 1.92 19.24
CA VAL A 31 0.62 0.71 19.55
C VAL A 31 1.62 1.09 20.63
N GLY A 32 1.41 0.58 21.85
CA GLY A 32 2.29 0.87 22.98
C GLY A 32 3.62 0.14 22.81
N GLY A 33 4.72 0.88 22.89
CA GLY A 33 6.07 0.35 22.85
C GLY A 33 6.70 0.33 21.44
N PRO A 34 8.00 -0.01 21.37
CA PRO A 34 8.72 -0.06 20.11
C PRO A 34 8.23 -1.19 19.22
N VAL A 35 7.97 -0.87 17.95
CA VAL A 35 7.61 -1.90 16.96
C VAL A 35 8.87 -2.73 16.66
N PRO A 36 8.81 -4.08 16.77
CA PRO A 36 9.95 -4.93 16.44
C PRO A 36 10.44 -4.74 15.00
N ALA A 37 11.74 -4.63 14.80
CA ALA A 37 12.35 -4.36 13.50
C ALA A 37 12.02 -5.44 12.45
N ASP A 38 11.86 -6.69 12.87
CA ASP A 38 11.47 -7.80 12.01
C ASP A 38 10.04 -7.61 11.45
N ARG A 39 9.12 -7.05 12.23
CA ARG A 39 7.76 -6.73 11.77
C ARG A 39 7.77 -5.58 10.77
N VAL A 40 8.61 -4.56 10.98
CA VAL A 40 8.78 -3.46 10.02
C VAL A 40 9.35 -4.00 8.72
N SER A 41 10.41 -4.79 8.78
CA SER A 41 11.00 -5.43 7.61
C SER A 41 10.00 -6.34 6.88
N GLY A 42 9.24 -7.15 7.63
CA GLY A 42 8.21 -8.01 7.08
C GLY A 42 7.10 -7.22 6.38
N MET A 43 6.68 -6.09 6.93
CA MET A 43 5.69 -5.20 6.31
C MET A 43 6.21 -4.61 5.00
N LEU A 44 7.43 -4.08 4.98
CA LEU A 44 8.03 -3.48 3.78
C LEU A 44 8.27 -4.52 2.67
N MET A 45 8.77 -5.69 3.04
CA MET A 45 8.93 -6.81 2.11
C MET A 45 7.58 -7.32 1.60
N GLY A 46 6.59 -7.44 2.47
CA GLY A 46 5.23 -7.85 2.10
C GLY A 46 4.58 -6.87 1.13
N LEU A 47 4.76 -5.58 1.32
CA LEU A 47 4.31 -4.54 0.40
C LEU A 47 4.94 -4.73 -0.99
N ALA A 48 6.27 -4.81 -1.07
CA ALA A 48 6.98 -4.93 -2.34
C ALA A 48 6.66 -6.24 -3.08
N ILE A 49 6.54 -7.36 -2.35
CA ILE A 49 6.16 -8.65 -2.92
C ILE A 49 4.72 -8.64 -3.41
N GLY A 50 3.81 -8.08 -2.61
CA GLY A 50 2.39 -7.99 -2.95
C GLY A 50 2.15 -7.13 -4.19
N ASP A 51 2.78 -5.96 -4.25
CA ASP A 51 2.79 -5.11 -5.43
C ASP A 51 3.33 -5.84 -6.67
N ALA A 52 4.50 -6.45 -6.56
CA ALA A 52 5.13 -7.19 -7.67
C ALA A 52 4.33 -8.42 -8.15
N LEU A 53 3.53 -9.04 -7.29
CA LEU A 53 2.60 -10.12 -7.67
C LEU A 53 1.33 -9.58 -8.32
N GLY A 54 0.86 -8.41 -7.90
CA GLY A 54 -0.41 -7.81 -8.31
C GLY A 54 -0.33 -7.00 -9.61
N ASN A 55 0.73 -6.21 -9.78
CA ASN A 55 0.82 -5.18 -10.83
C ASN A 55 0.71 -5.71 -12.26
N THR A 56 1.22 -6.92 -12.54
CA THR A 56 1.12 -7.53 -13.88
C THR A 56 -0.30 -7.93 -14.29
N SER A 57 -1.22 -7.97 -13.34
CA SER A 57 -2.65 -8.23 -13.57
C SER A 57 -3.53 -7.02 -13.22
N GLU A 58 -2.92 -5.88 -12.98
CA GLU A 58 -3.60 -4.61 -12.76
C GLU A 58 -4.45 -4.24 -13.98
N GLY A 59 -5.60 -3.60 -13.73
CA GLY A 59 -6.55 -3.28 -14.79
C GLY A 59 -7.49 -4.43 -15.20
N LEU A 60 -7.25 -5.67 -14.77
CA LEU A 60 -8.21 -6.77 -14.94
C LEU A 60 -9.25 -6.76 -13.81
N THR A 61 -10.50 -7.05 -14.16
CA THR A 61 -11.51 -7.37 -13.14
C THR A 61 -11.14 -8.67 -12.43
N ALA A 62 -11.71 -8.90 -11.23
CA ALA A 62 -11.48 -10.13 -10.49
C ALA A 62 -11.83 -11.39 -11.30
N ALA A 63 -12.93 -11.34 -12.06
CA ALA A 63 -13.36 -12.45 -12.92
C ALA A 63 -12.40 -12.69 -14.09
N GLU A 64 -11.89 -11.64 -14.72
CA GLU A 64 -10.90 -11.77 -15.80
C GLU A 64 -9.57 -12.29 -15.28
N ARG A 65 -9.13 -11.84 -14.12
CA ARG A 65 -7.91 -12.33 -13.48
C ARG A 65 -8.01 -13.83 -13.16
N GLU A 66 -9.11 -14.23 -12.52
CA GLU A 66 -9.37 -15.63 -12.21
C GLU A 66 -9.40 -16.50 -13.47
N ALA A 67 -10.09 -16.04 -14.53
CA ALA A 67 -10.19 -16.77 -15.79
C ALA A 67 -8.87 -16.91 -16.52
N ARG A 68 -7.96 -15.90 -16.43
CA ARG A 68 -6.67 -15.90 -17.13
C ARG A 68 -5.57 -16.58 -16.36
N HIS A 69 -5.53 -16.41 -15.06
CA HIS A 69 -4.38 -16.77 -14.22
C HIS A 69 -4.72 -17.73 -13.08
N GLY A 70 -6.00 -17.85 -12.72
CA GLY A 70 -6.40 -18.58 -11.53
C GLY A 70 -5.82 -17.95 -10.27
N GLU A 71 -5.42 -18.76 -9.31
CA GLU A 71 -4.72 -18.30 -8.11
C GLU A 71 -3.26 -17.97 -8.43
N ILE A 72 -2.89 -16.68 -8.29
CA ILE A 72 -1.53 -16.20 -8.56
C ILE A 72 -0.67 -16.49 -7.31
N ARG A 73 0.26 -17.44 -7.44
CA ARG A 73 1.21 -17.83 -6.38
C ARG A 73 2.67 -17.56 -6.73
N ASP A 74 2.93 -17.04 -7.92
CA ASP A 74 4.26 -16.72 -8.43
C ASP A 74 4.17 -15.53 -9.38
N TYR A 75 5.30 -14.92 -9.69
CA TYR A 75 5.35 -13.78 -10.60
C TYR A 75 4.88 -14.16 -12.00
N LEU A 76 3.98 -13.37 -12.54
CA LEU A 76 3.54 -13.48 -13.92
C LEU A 76 4.62 -12.93 -14.86
N PRO A 77 4.59 -13.31 -16.16
CA PRO A 77 5.46 -12.70 -17.17
C PRO A 77 5.25 -11.18 -17.20
N ASN A 78 6.32 -10.42 -16.97
CA ASN A 78 6.27 -8.97 -16.89
C ASN A 78 6.81 -8.34 -18.17
N GLU A 79 6.04 -7.46 -18.82
CA GLU A 79 6.41 -6.80 -20.08
C GLU A 79 7.63 -5.89 -19.92
N HIS A 80 7.78 -5.22 -18.77
CA HIS A 80 8.93 -4.38 -18.45
C HIS A 80 10.22 -5.20 -18.20
N ALA A 81 10.09 -6.51 -18.10
CA ALA A 81 11.20 -7.45 -17.97
C ALA A 81 11.34 -8.37 -19.20
N ASN A 82 10.88 -7.93 -20.38
CA ASN A 82 10.89 -8.71 -21.61
C ASN A 82 10.19 -10.07 -21.49
N GLY A 83 9.06 -10.11 -20.78
CA GLY A 83 8.26 -11.32 -20.57
C GLY A 83 8.83 -12.31 -19.56
N ARG A 84 9.90 -11.97 -18.85
CA ARG A 84 10.42 -12.82 -17.77
C ARG A 84 9.52 -12.79 -16.54
N ARG A 85 9.46 -13.92 -15.85
CA ARG A 85 8.78 -14.03 -14.54
C ARG A 85 9.70 -13.52 -13.44
N VAL A 86 9.61 -12.22 -13.16
CA VAL A 86 10.39 -11.54 -12.12
C VAL A 86 9.51 -10.58 -11.38
N GLY A 87 9.72 -10.44 -10.08
CA GLY A 87 9.05 -9.46 -9.25
C GLY A 87 9.65 -8.08 -9.48
N LEU A 88 8.92 -7.22 -10.18
CA LEU A 88 9.25 -5.81 -10.29
C LEU A 88 8.17 -5.03 -9.54
N PRO A 89 8.51 -4.37 -8.41
CA PRO A 89 7.59 -3.49 -7.73
C PRO A 89 7.28 -2.27 -8.62
N SER A 90 6.08 -1.73 -8.47
CA SER A 90 5.57 -0.58 -9.21
C SER A 90 5.65 0.72 -8.39
N ASP A 91 4.85 1.69 -8.77
CA ASP A 91 4.70 2.98 -8.08
C ASP A 91 4.11 2.83 -6.67
N ASP A 92 3.30 1.83 -6.38
CA ASP A 92 2.77 1.58 -5.04
C ASP A 92 3.90 1.39 -4.02
N SER A 93 4.88 0.54 -4.32
CA SER A 93 6.07 0.37 -3.49
C SER A 93 6.94 1.62 -3.46
N GLN A 94 7.16 2.26 -4.60
CA GLN A 94 8.01 3.46 -4.70
C GLN A 94 7.43 4.60 -3.87
N LEU A 95 6.14 4.90 -4.02
CA LEU A 95 5.46 5.96 -3.27
C LEU A 95 5.45 5.69 -1.77
N ALA A 96 5.22 4.43 -1.37
CA ALA A 96 5.25 4.05 0.04
C ALA A 96 6.66 4.24 0.65
N PHE A 97 7.71 3.82 -0.06
CA PHE A 97 9.08 3.95 0.43
C PHE A 97 9.54 5.41 0.46
N TRP A 98 9.26 6.20 -0.56
CA TRP A 98 9.56 7.64 -0.56
C TRP A 98 8.81 8.40 0.55
N THR A 99 7.56 8.00 0.81
CA THR A 99 6.80 8.57 1.93
C THR A 99 7.47 8.27 3.26
N LEU A 100 7.86 7.02 3.48
CA LEU A 100 8.56 6.59 4.69
C LEU A 100 9.91 7.31 4.85
N GLU A 101 10.71 7.37 3.80
CA GLU A 101 11.99 8.08 3.78
C GLU A 101 11.81 9.57 4.13
N SER A 102 10.82 10.23 3.51
CA SER A 102 10.51 11.63 3.82
C SER A 102 10.08 11.85 5.27
N LEU A 103 9.31 10.92 5.86
CA LEU A 103 8.93 10.99 7.28
C LEU A 103 10.12 10.80 8.21
N LEU A 104 11.01 9.87 7.88
CA LEU A 104 12.25 9.63 8.64
C LEU A 104 13.18 10.85 8.61
N GLU A 105 13.38 11.45 7.43
CA GLU A 105 14.20 12.65 7.26
C GLU A 105 13.68 13.85 8.06
N ARG A 106 12.35 13.98 8.18
CA ARG A 106 11.71 15.04 8.96
C ARG A 106 11.63 14.77 10.45
N GLY A 107 11.93 13.55 10.88
CA GLY A 107 11.74 13.12 12.27
C GLY A 107 10.28 13.10 12.71
N GLU A 108 9.36 12.79 11.81
CA GLU A 108 7.91 12.79 12.04
C GLU A 108 7.35 11.40 12.37
N LEU A 109 8.23 10.40 12.58
CA LEU A 109 7.87 9.03 12.99
C LEU A 109 8.00 8.83 14.49
#